data_96670afedeacc3e67e38d73bcbe0cdf7
#
_entry.id   96670afedeacc3e67e38d73bcbe0cdf7
#
_cell.length_a   1.000
_cell.length_b   1.000
_cell.length_c   1.000
_cell.angle_alpha   90.00
_cell.angle_beta   90.00
_cell.angle_gamma   90.00
#
_symmetry.space_group_name_H-M   'P 1'
#
loop_
_entity.id
_entity.type
_entity.pdbx_description
1 polymer ?
#
loop_
_entity_poly.entity_id
_entity_poly.type
_entity_poly.pdbx_seq_one_letter_code
_entity_poly.pdbx_strand_id
1 'polypeptide(L)'
;ALMEHIGVEGAPDKNRFNYNQTDPVTNAMLNIRYLIGKNLPIDDSDFKQIAKSGNSRLYESIYPLSIGYMTADTIRTWNYEQENPFMVLDDYVRAVTQNKYTSVFTEIEPVDVSATNIELSSTGDGMWDSTLKNETKKSKTILTYQAQQTGKQYLFIEADDADAITVSQEKKDDKIEIRNDCGSIVNLGEMDSGTEFTVTI
;
A
#
# COMPACT_ATOMS: atom_id res chain seq x y z
N ALA A 1 1.33 15.92 5.15
CA ALA A 1 1.07 16.44 3.79
C ALA A 1 0.32 15.40 2.94
N LEU A 2 -0.22 15.79 1.76
CA LEU A 2 -1.04 14.89 0.91
C LEU A 2 -0.40 13.51 0.69
N MET A 3 0.91 13.44 0.45
CA MET A 3 1.61 12.18 0.19
C MET A 3 1.49 11.17 1.32
N GLU A 4 1.53 11.60 2.56
CA GLU A 4 1.32 10.76 3.74
C GLU A 4 -0.10 10.20 3.77
N HIS A 5 -1.10 11.05 3.54
CA HIS A 5 -2.50 10.63 3.53
C HIS A 5 -2.85 9.63 2.40
N ILE A 6 -2.08 9.60 1.32
CA ILE A 6 -2.24 8.60 0.25
C ILE A 6 -1.28 7.41 0.39
N GLY A 7 -0.62 7.27 1.54
CA GLY A 7 0.23 6.13 1.85
C GLY A 7 1.53 6.07 1.06
N VAL A 8 2.08 7.22 0.63
CA VAL A 8 3.39 7.28 -0.01
C VAL A 8 4.45 7.56 1.05
N GLU A 9 5.35 6.61 1.24
CA GLU A 9 6.47 6.73 2.19
C GLU A 9 7.28 8.01 1.94
N GLY A 10 7.55 8.78 2.98
CA GLY A 10 8.27 10.04 2.89
C GLY A 10 9.24 10.27 4.03
N ALA A 11 10.04 11.31 3.88
CA ALA A 11 10.77 11.96 4.94
C ALA A 11 10.31 13.42 4.98
N PRO A 12 9.27 13.73 5.77
CA PRO A 12 8.57 15.02 5.73
C PRO A 12 9.49 16.22 5.98
N ASP A 13 10.49 16.03 6.84
CA ASP A 13 11.52 17.02 7.18
C ASP A 13 12.46 17.36 6.01
N LYS A 14 12.49 16.51 4.97
CA LYS A 14 13.38 16.65 3.80
C LYS A 14 12.65 16.91 2.49
N ASN A 15 11.32 17.04 2.49
CA ASN A 15 10.48 17.09 1.28
C ASN A 15 10.84 15.96 0.28
N ARG A 16 11.09 14.76 0.80
CA ARG A 16 11.53 13.61 0.03
C ARG A 16 10.54 12.49 0.19
N PHE A 17 10.12 11.91 -0.91
CA PHE A 17 9.25 10.74 -0.96
C PHE A 17 9.98 9.59 -1.65
N ASN A 18 9.74 8.38 -1.16
CA ASN A 18 10.24 7.15 -1.77
C ASN A 18 9.09 6.48 -2.51
N TYR A 19 9.34 6.13 -3.76
CA TYR A 19 8.39 5.35 -4.52
C TYR A 19 8.70 3.85 -4.32
N ASN A 20 7.81 3.15 -3.64
CA ASN A 20 7.94 1.72 -3.31
C ASN A 20 6.86 0.87 -4.02
N GLN A 21 6.69 1.06 -5.35
CA GLN A 21 5.66 0.35 -6.13
C GLN A 21 4.26 0.51 -5.53
N THR A 22 3.81 1.75 -5.48
CA THR A 22 2.49 2.12 -4.95
C THR A 22 1.35 1.51 -5.77
N ASP A 23 0.15 1.69 -5.28
CA ASP A 23 -1.09 1.28 -5.93
C ASP A 23 -1.37 2.02 -7.26
N PRO A 24 -2.28 1.49 -8.10
CA PRO A 24 -2.57 2.07 -9.43
C PRO A 24 -3.23 3.45 -9.36
N VAL A 25 -3.98 3.76 -8.29
CA VAL A 25 -4.63 5.08 -8.14
C VAL A 25 -3.60 6.15 -7.87
N THR A 26 -2.68 5.90 -6.94
CA THR A 26 -1.54 6.80 -6.67
C THR A 26 -0.67 6.99 -7.91
N ASN A 27 -0.37 5.91 -8.64
CA ASN A 27 0.38 5.98 -9.89
C ASN A 27 -0.31 6.87 -10.94
N ALA A 28 -1.62 6.73 -11.07
CA ALA A 28 -2.43 7.55 -11.98
C ALA A 28 -2.47 9.01 -11.52
N MET A 29 -2.74 9.27 -10.24
CA MET A 29 -2.81 10.62 -9.67
C MET A 29 -1.50 11.38 -9.84
N LEU A 30 -0.37 10.73 -9.57
CA LEU A 30 0.97 11.32 -9.71
C LEU A 30 1.50 11.28 -11.15
N ASN A 31 0.73 10.71 -12.10
CA ASN A 31 1.12 10.50 -13.49
C ASN A 31 2.47 9.78 -13.63
N ILE A 32 2.67 8.71 -12.87
CA ILE A 32 3.88 7.89 -12.95
C ILE A 32 3.79 7.03 -14.20
N ARG A 33 4.39 7.51 -15.26
CA ARG A 33 4.37 6.86 -16.56
C ARG A 33 5.52 5.89 -16.77
N TYR A 34 6.68 6.22 -16.26
CA TYR A 34 7.89 5.43 -16.45
C TYR A 34 8.58 5.12 -15.13
N LEU A 35 9.07 3.88 -15.01
CA LEU A 35 9.92 3.44 -13.92
C LEU A 35 11.26 2.95 -14.46
N ILE A 36 12.33 3.21 -13.72
CA ILE A 36 13.66 2.68 -14.01
C ILE A 36 14.06 1.73 -12.88
N GLY A 37 14.00 0.43 -13.15
CA GLY A 37 14.53 -0.60 -12.27
C GLY A 37 16.05 -0.77 -12.48
N LYS A 38 16.82 -0.75 -11.40
CA LYS A 38 18.26 -0.99 -11.42
C LYS A 38 18.58 -2.25 -10.64
N ASN A 39 19.34 -3.17 -11.27
CA ASN A 39 19.75 -4.48 -10.77
C ASN A 39 18.62 -5.52 -10.66
N LEU A 40 17.44 -5.15 -10.16
CA LEU A 40 16.29 -6.05 -10.02
C LEU A 40 15.21 -5.71 -11.06
N PRO A 41 14.48 -6.71 -11.58
CA PRO A 41 13.28 -6.44 -12.37
C PRO A 41 12.19 -5.85 -11.45
N ILE A 42 11.34 -5.03 -12.03
CA ILE A 42 10.07 -4.64 -11.42
C ILE A 42 9.06 -5.71 -11.82
N ASP A 43 8.57 -6.44 -10.84
CA ASP A 43 7.55 -7.47 -11.02
C ASP A 43 6.18 -6.86 -10.66
N ASP A 44 5.64 -6.12 -11.60
CA ASP A 44 4.36 -5.44 -11.47
C ASP A 44 3.62 -5.47 -12.80
N SER A 45 2.44 -6.10 -12.84
CA SER A 45 1.63 -6.25 -14.05
C SER A 45 1.14 -4.92 -14.62
N ASP A 46 1.14 -3.81 -13.84
CA ASP A 46 0.79 -2.47 -14.31
C ASP A 46 1.91 -1.80 -15.11
N PHE A 47 3.08 -2.44 -15.19
CA PHE A 47 4.23 -1.90 -15.89
C PHE A 47 4.83 -2.91 -16.88
N LYS A 48 4.97 -2.49 -18.13
CA LYS A 48 5.60 -3.27 -19.19
C LYS A 48 7.04 -2.85 -19.43
N GLN A 49 7.99 -3.78 -19.38
CA GLN A 49 9.35 -3.48 -19.78
C GLN A 49 9.43 -3.12 -21.26
N ILE A 50 9.94 -1.91 -21.57
CA ILE A 50 10.09 -1.39 -22.93
C ILE A 50 11.54 -1.28 -23.39
N ALA A 51 12.48 -1.21 -22.46
CA ALA A 51 13.92 -1.16 -22.80
C ALA A 51 14.78 -1.78 -21.69
N LYS A 52 16.02 -2.15 -22.06
CA LYS A 52 17.04 -2.64 -21.15
C LYS A 52 18.42 -2.17 -21.63
N SER A 53 19.25 -1.68 -20.69
CA SER A 53 20.65 -1.32 -20.94
C SER A 53 21.47 -1.73 -19.71
N GLY A 54 22.38 -2.68 -19.90
CA GLY A 54 23.15 -3.26 -18.80
C GLY A 54 22.23 -3.81 -17.70
N ASN A 55 22.40 -3.30 -16.48
CA ASN A 55 21.58 -3.68 -15.31
C ASN A 55 20.33 -2.80 -15.12
N SER A 56 20.13 -1.81 -15.98
CA SER A 56 18.95 -0.93 -15.90
C SER A 56 17.87 -1.39 -16.87
N ARG A 57 16.63 -1.31 -16.42
CA ARG A 57 15.43 -1.62 -17.21
C ARG A 57 14.47 -0.45 -17.14
N LEU A 58 13.87 -0.11 -18.27
CA LEU A 58 12.84 0.91 -18.39
C LEU A 58 11.50 0.23 -18.55
N TYR A 59 10.56 0.64 -17.73
CA TYR A 59 9.18 0.16 -17.75
C TYR A 59 8.24 1.32 -18.06
N GLU A 60 7.17 1.05 -18.78
CA GLU A 60 6.08 1.99 -19.05
C GLU A 60 4.80 1.47 -18.43
N SER A 61 4.07 2.35 -17.75
CA SER A 61 2.74 2.04 -17.21
C SER A 61 1.78 1.67 -18.33
N ILE A 62 0.97 0.63 -18.13
CA ILE A 62 -0.11 0.25 -19.05
C ILE A 62 -1.33 1.18 -18.93
N TYR A 63 -1.40 2.02 -17.91
CA TYR A 63 -2.44 3.00 -17.64
C TYR A 63 -1.89 4.44 -17.63
N PRO A 64 -1.18 4.91 -18.68
CA PRO A 64 -0.60 6.25 -18.67
C PRO A 64 -1.71 7.29 -18.77
N LEU A 65 -1.72 8.23 -17.82
CA LEU A 65 -2.56 9.42 -17.93
C LEU A 65 -1.84 10.56 -18.63
N SER A 66 -2.57 11.56 -19.08
CA SER A 66 -2.01 12.83 -19.52
C SER A 66 -1.54 13.66 -18.33
N ILE A 67 -0.57 14.57 -18.53
CA ILE A 67 -0.08 15.52 -17.49
C ILE A 67 -1.24 16.37 -16.96
N GLY A 68 -2.24 16.64 -17.79
CA GLY A 68 -3.48 17.30 -17.39
C GLY A 68 -4.66 16.51 -17.91
N TYR A 69 -5.66 16.31 -17.07
CA TYR A 69 -6.92 15.67 -17.43
C TYR A 69 -8.09 16.43 -16.81
N MET A 70 -9.22 16.33 -17.45
CA MET A 70 -10.44 16.95 -16.94
C MET A 70 -11.05 16.09 -15.85
N THR A 71 -11.37 16.71 -14.74
CA THR A 71 -12.07 16.08 -13.64
C THR A 71 -13.45 16.73 -13.46
N ALA A 72 -14.30 16.02 -12.75
CA ALA A 72 -15.55 16.60 -12.29
C ALA A 72 -15.30 17.69 -11.22
N ASP A 73 -16.25 18.62 -11.07
CA ASP A 73 -16.16 19.71 -10.07
C ASP A 73 -16.18 19.18 -8.63
N THR A 74 -16.68 17.98 -8.43
CA THR A 74 -16.68 17.24 -7.17
C THR A 74 -15.29 17.00 -6.57
N ILE A 75 -14.21 17.10 -7.37
CA ILE A 75 -12.83 17.04 -6.87
C ILE A 75 -12.55 18.12 -5.81
N ARG A 76 -13.27 19.23 -5.83
CA ARG A 76 -13.12 20.32 -4.85
C ARG A 76 -13.59 19.95 -3.45
N THR A 77 -14.39 18.90 -3.33
CA THR A 77 -14.93 18.40 -2.05
C THR A 77 -14.24 17.11 -1.61
N TRP A 78 -13.18 16.70 -2.30
CA TRP A 78 -12.40 15.55 -1.91
C TRP A 78 -11.78 15.75 -0.52
N ASN A 79 -12.09 14.84 0.38
CA ASN A 79 -11.50 14.81 1.71
C ASN A 79 -10.30 13.87 1.72
N TYR A 80 -9.10 14.43 1.90
CA TYR A 80 -7.83 13.67 1.97
C TYR A 80 -7.25 13.60 3.39
N GLU A 81 -8.00 14.04 4.40
CA GLU A 81 -7.54 14.06 5.81
C GLU A 81 -7.99 12.81 6.59
N GLN A 82 -8.42 11.75 5.90
CA GLN A 82 -8.74 10.47 6.53
C GLN A 82 -7.47 9.72 6.90
N GLU A 83 -7.53 8.90 7.96
CA GLU A 83 -6.39 8.10 8.44
C GLU A 83 -6.10 6.90 7.52
N ASN A 84 -7.15 6.26 6.98
CA ASN A 84 -6.99 5.13 6.07
C ASN A 84 -6.71 5.61 4.63
N PRO A 85 -5.49 5.40 4.08
CA PRO A 85 -5.12 5.88 2.75
C PRO A 85 -5.93 5.23 1.62
N PHE A 86 -6.42 4.01 1.78
CA PHE A 86 -7.28 3.37 0.78
C PHE A 86 -8.62 4.07 0.66
N MET A 87 -9.18 4.55 1.78
CA MET A 87 -10.39 5.37 1.77
C MET A 87 -10.16 6.72 1.10
N VAL A 88 -9.01 7.35 1.35
CA VAL A 88 -8.61 8.61 0.69
C VAL A 88 -8.54 8.44 -0.81
N LEU A 89 -7.92 7.34 -1.28
CA LEU A 89 -7.76 7.05 -2.71
C LEU A 89 -9.10 6.67 -3.38
N ASP A 90 -9.95 5.90 -2.72
CA ASP A 90 -11.30 5.59 -3.20
C ASP A 90 -12.16 6.86 -3.33
N ASP A 91 -12.11 7.74 -2.34
CA ASP A 91 -12.82 9.03 -2.39
C ASP A 91 -12.28 9.94 -3.50
N TYR A 92 -10.98 9.90 -3.76
CA TYR A 92 -10.40 10.58 -4.92
C TYR A 92 -11.01 10.07 -6.23
N VAL A 93 -11.06 8.75 -6.44
CA VAL A 93 -11.64 8.17 -7.66
C VAL A 93 -13.11 8.53 -7.79
N ARG A 94 -13.89 8.48 -6.71
CA ARG A 94 -15.29 8.92 -6.69
C ARG A 94 -15.44 10.39 -7.07
N ALA A 95 -14.58 11.23 -6.51
CA ALA A 95 -14.60 12.68 -6.78
C ALA A 95 -14.24 13.01 -8.23
N VAL A 96 -13.22 12.35 -8.80
CA VAL A 96 -12.77 12.57 -10.19
C VAL A 96 -13.79 12.08 -11.21
N THR A 97 -14.44 10.94 -10.95
CA THR A 97 -15.34 10.27 -11.90
C THR A 97 -16.80 10.64 -11.73
N GLN A 98 -17.17 11.35 -10.66
CA GLN A 98 -18.57 11.55 -10.21
C GLN A 98 -19.33 10.25 -9.94
N ASN A 99 -18.64 9.15 -9.78
CA ASN A 99 -19.28 7.87 -9.53
C ASN A 99 -19.15 7.49 -8.04
N LYS A 100 -20.15 7.86 -7.27
CA LYS A 100 -20.17 7.59 -5.82
C LYS A 100 -20.19 6.11 -5.42
N TYR A 101 -20.42 5.22 -6.38
CA TYR A 101 -20.44 3.77 -6.15
C TYR A 101 -19.13 3.08 -6.53
N THR A 102 -18.18 3.79 -7.13
CA THR A 102 -16.89 3.23 -7.48
C THR A 102 -16.06 3.00 -6.20
N SER A 103 -15.56 1.78 -6.05
CA SER A 103 -14.50 1.44 -5.11
C SER A 103 -13.42 0.70 -5.89
N VAL A 104 -12.18 1.08 -5.71
CA VAL A 104 -11.02 0.43 -6.34
C VAL A 104 -10.45 -0.62 -5.39
N PHE A 105 -10.56 -0.36 -4.09
CA PHE A 105 -10.07 -1.27 -3.06
C PHE A 105 -11.22 -1.96 -2.37
N THR A 106 -11.01 -3.23 -2.05
CA THR A 106 -11.92 -4.03 -1.22
C THR A 106 -11.17 -4.43 0.03
N GLU A 107 -11.69 -4.04 1.18
CA GLU A 107 -11.13 -4.40 2.47
C GLU A 107 -11.20 -5.91 2.70
N ILE A 108 -10.15 -6.46 3.29
CA ILE A 108 -10.08 -7.85 3.73
C ILE A 108 -9.78 -7.84 5.23
N GLU A 109 -10.68 -8.42 6.01
CA GLU A 109 -10.43 -8.64 7.43
C GLU A 109 -9.54 -9.87 7.66
N PRO A 110 -8.70 -9.88 8.72
CA PRO A 110 -7.93 -11.06 9.06
C PRO A 110 -8.86 -12.20 9.50
N VAL A 111 -8.60 -13.41 9.01
CA VAL A 111 -9.32 -14.63 9.40
C VAL A 111 -8.83 -15.19 10.73
N ASP A 112 -7.59 -14.85 11.13
CA ASP A 112 -7.03 -15.17 12.44
C ASP A 112 -6.09 -14.07 12.91
N VAL A 113 -6.10 -13.81 14.22
CA VAL A 113 -5.29 -12.79 14.88
C VAL A 113 -4.63 -13.37 16.11
N SER A 114 -3.30 -13.33 16.14
CA SER A 114 -2.51 -13.75 17.29
C SER A 114 -1.54 -12.65 17.71
N ALA A 115 -1.59 -12.26 18.98
CA ALA A 115 -0.73 -11.22 19.54
C ALA A 115 -0.07 -11.67 20.83
N THR A 116 1.24 -11.45 20.94
CA THR A 116 2.02 -11.71 22.14
C THR A 116 2.58 -10.40 22.67
N ASN A 117 2.30 -10.08 23.93
CA ASN A 117 2.71 -8.84 24.59
C ASN A 117 2.22 -7.55 23.90
N ILE A 118 1.19 -7.65 23.07
CA ILE A 118 0.54 -6.55 22.35
C ILE A 118 -0.96 -6.58 22.64
N GLU A 119 -1.57 -5.43 22.77
CA GLU A 119 -3.00 -5.22 22.72
C GLU A 119 -3.34 -4.66 21.34
N LEU A 120 -4.24 -5.31 20.63
CA LEU A 120 -4.74 -4.89 19.33
C LEU A 120 -6.16 -4.34 19.49
N SER A 121 -6.43 -3.22 18.85
CA SER A 121 -7.77 -2.63 18.77
C SER A 121 -8.09 -2.22 17.33
N SER A 122 -9.28 -2.58 16.86
CA SER A 122 -9.77 -2.09 15.57
C SER A 122 -10.29 -0.66 15.74
N THR A 123 -9.93 0.22 14.81
CA THR A 123 -10.42 1.61 14.77
C THR A 123 -11.77 1.72 14.04
N GLY A 124 -12.20 0.65 13.36
CA GLY A 124 -13.48 0.60 12.65
C GLY A 124 -13.40 0.96 11.16
N ASP A 125 -12.23 1.41 10.68
CA ASP A 125 -11.98 1.81 9.28
C ASP A 125 -11.10 0.80 8.55
N GLY A 126 -11.12 -0.47 8.97
CA GLY A 126 -10.19 -1.49 8.49
C GLY A 126 -8.76 -1.34 9.03
N MET A 127 -8.53 -0.41 9.93
CA MET A 127 -7.26 -0.16 10.58
C MET A 127 -7.18 -0.85 11.94
N TRP A 128 -5.97 -1.19 12.35
CA TRP A 128 -5.67 -1.82 13.62
C TRP A 128 -4.55 -1.09 14.34
N ASP A 129 -4.86 -0.59 15.53
CA ASP A 129 -3.86 -0.03 16.43
C ASP A 129 -3.23 -1.11 17.30
N SER A 130 -1.95 -0.96 17.59
CA SER A 130 -1.22 -1.85 18.46
C SER A 130 -0.54 -1.10 19.59
N THR A 131 -0.66 -1.61 20.82
CA THR A 131 -0.03 -1.04 21.99
C THR A 131 0.74 -2.12 22.76
N LEU A 132 2.01 -1.83 23.10
CA LEU A 132 2.83 -2.72 23.90
C LEU A 132 2.31 -2.82 25.34
N LYS A 133 2.11 -4.05 25.84
CA LYS A 133 1.74 -4.30 27.25
C LYS A 133 2.91 -4.17 28.19
N ASN A 134 4.12 -4.50 27.73
CA ASN A 134 5.32 -4.44 28.53
C ASN A 134 6.55 -4.24 27.62
N GLU A 135 7.21 -3.10 27.75
CA GLU A 135 8.36 -2.70 26.94
C GLU A 135 9.61 -3.58 27.12
N THR A 136 9.72 -4.32 28.23
CA THR A 136 10.87 -5.19 28.49
C THR A 136 10.75 -6.60 27.91
N LYS A 137 9.60 -6.94 27.36
CA LYS A 137 9.32 -8.27 26.77
C LYS A 137 9.25 -8.19 25.27
N LYS A 138 9.68 -9.27 24.61
CA LYS A 138 9.48 -9.42 23.16
C LYS A 138 8.00 -9.39 22.83
N SER A 139 7.67 -8.69 21.77
CA SER A 139 6.34 -8.56 21.21
C SER A 139 6.27 -9.23 19.84
N LYS A 140 5.11 -9.68 19.47
CA LYS A 140 4.85 -10.23 18.15
C LYS A 140 3.36 -10.16 17.84
N THR A 141 3.03 -9.71 16.64
CA THR A 141 1.68 -9.81 16.07
C THR A 141 1.72 -10.68 14.81
N ILE A 142 0.75 -11.56 14.66
CA ILE A 142 0.52 -12.34 13.45
C ILE A 142 -0.92 -12.13 13.04
N LEU A 143 -1.12 -11.63 11.84
CA LEU A 143 -2.41 -11.46 11.21
C LEU A 143 -2.48 -12.40 10.00
N THR A 144 -3.46 -13.29 9.98
CA THR A 144 -3.68 -14.21 8.85
C THR A 144 -4.83 -13.70 8.02
N TYR A 145 -4.62 -13.58 6.74
CA TYR A 145 -5.61 -13.13 5.76
C TYR A 145 -5.86 -14.20 4.70
N GLN A 146 -7.02 -14.13 4.05
CA GLN A 146 -7.32 -14.91 2.87
C GLN A 146 -7.79 -14.00 1.74
N ALA A 147 -7.12 -14.07 0.59
CA ALA A 147 -7.52 -13.31 -0.59
C ALA A 147 -8.94 -13.71 -1.04
N GLN A 148 -9.87 -12.77 -1.01
CA GLN A 148 -11.28 -13.05 -1.35
C GLN A 148 -11.51 -13.16 -2.85
N GLN A 149 -10.68 -12.51 -3.66
CA GLN A 149 -10.73 -12.55 -5.11
C GLN A 149 -9.31 -12.56 -5.69
N THR A 150 -9.17 -13.09 -6.91
CA THR A 150 -7.90 -13.03 -7.64
C THR A 150 -7.58 -11.58 -8.00
N GLY A 151 -6.39 -11.12 -7.65
CA GLY A 151 -5.92 -9.77 -7.91
C GLY A 151 -4.76 -9.36 -7.01
N LYS A 152 -4.30 -8.11 -7.19
CA LYS A 152 -3.25 -7.53 -6.35
C LYS A 152 -3.75 -7.29 -4.94
N GLN A 153 -2.91 -7.66 -3.98
CA GLN A 153 -3.13 -7.37 -2.58
C GLN A 153 -2.24 -6.21 -2.14
N TYR A 154 -2.77 -5.35 -1.30
CA TYR A 154 -2.07 -4.19 -0.75
C TYR A 154 -2.21 -4.18 0.75
N LEU A 155 -1.17 -3.72 1.43
CA LEU A 155 -1.14 -3.57 2.87
C LEU A 155 -0.69 -2.14 3.19
N PHE A 156 -1.42 -1.45 4.04
CA PHE A 156 -0.94 -0.22 4.66
C PHE A 156 -0.35 -0.53 6.02
N ILE A 157 0.84 -0.06 6.27
CA ILE A 157 1.52 -0.21 7.55
C ILE A 157 2.15 1.11 7.96
N GLU A 158 1.89 1.49 9.20
CA GLU A 158 2.59 2.53 9.93
C GLU A 158 3.14 1.89 11.21
N ALA A 159 4.44 1.89 11.38
CA ALA A 159 5.09 1.19 12.49
C ALA A 159 6.37 1.90 12.90
N ASP A 160 6.26 2.73 13.94
CA ASP A 160 7.36 3.55 14.43
C ASP A 160 8.46 2.73 15.11
N ASP A 161 8.11 1.59 15.70
CA ASP A 161 8.99 0.79 16.56
C ASP A 161 9.08 -0.69 16.16
N ALA A 162 8.69 -1.07 14.95
CA ALA A 162 8.77 -2.46 14.51
C ALA A 162 10.19 -2.83 14.04
N ASP A 163 10.77 -3.87 14.65
CA ASP A 163 12.08 -4.41 14.26
C ASP A 163 12.07 -5.05 12.87
N ALA A 164 10.96 -5.67 12.49
CA ALA A 164 10.80 -6.31 11.19
C ALA A 164 9.33 -6.61 10.89
N ILE A 165 8.95 -6.45 9.62
CA ILE A 165 7.67 -6.89 9.10
C ILE A 165 7.92 -7.95 8.03
N THR A 166 7.24 -9.07 8.15
CA THR A 166 7.37 -10.19 7.21
C THR A 166 6.01 -10.57 6.69
N VAL A 167 5.87 -10.68 5.38
CA VAL A 167 4.70 -11.27 4.73
C VAL A 167 5.08 -12.65 4.23
N SER A 168 4.38 -13.66 4.70
CA SER A 168 4.60 -15.06 4.34
C SER A 168 3.41 -15.58 3.53
N GLN A 169 3.70 -16.21 2.41
CA GLN A 169 2.77 -17.01 1.60
C GLN A 169 3.30 -18.45 1.56
N GLU A 170 2.46 -19.43 1.21
CA GLU A 170 2.77 -20.88 1.25
C GLU A 170 4.19 -21.31 0.79
N LYS A 171 4.88 -20.50 0.00
CA LYS A 171 6.21 -20.81 -0.58
C LYS A 171 7.19 -19.63 -0.59
N LYS A 172 6.82 -18.50 -0.01
CA LYS A 172 7.61 -17.27 -0.10
C LYS A 172 7.45 -16.43 1.16
N ASP A 173 8.57 -16.09 1.77
CA ASP A 173 8.63 -15.12 2.85
C ASP A 173 9.25 -13.83 2.29
N ASP A 174 8.47 -12.79 2.16
CA ASP A 174 8.95 -11.47 1.76
C ASP A 174 9.12 -10.60 3.01
N LYS A 175 10.36 -10.22 3.26
CA LYS A 175 10.65 -9.24 4.30
C LYS A 175 10.38 -7.84 3.76
N ILE A 176 9.49 -7.13 4.43
CA ILE A 176 9.18 -5.74 4.11
C ILE A 176 10.06 -4.85 4.97
N GLU A 177 10.87 -4.02 4.33
CA GLU A 177 11.63 -2.97 5.02
C GLU A 177 10.77 -1.70 5.06
N ILE A 178 10.27 -1.36 6.24
CA ILE A 178 9.55 -0.10 6.49
C ILE A 178 10.50 0.87 7.17
N ARG A 179 10.49 2.10 6.72
CA ARG A 179 11.19 3.19 7.38
C ARG A 179 10.28 3.83 8.43
N ASN A 180 10.83 4.04 9.59
CA ASN A 180 10.16 4.31 10.85
C ASN A 180 9.34 5.62 10.95
N ASP A 181 9.18 6.42 9.90
CA ASP A 181 8.67 7.78 10.08
C ASP A 181 7.34 8.06 9.36
N CYS A 182 6.83 7.14 8.56
CA CYS A 182 5.60 7.35 7.77
C CYS A 182 4.94 6.03 7.40
N GLY A 183 3.62 6.03 7.45
CA GLY A 183 2.82 4.95 6.90
C GLY A 183 3.06 4.74 5.40
N SER A 184 3.07 3.49 4.95
CA SER A 184 3.32 3.13 3.55
C SER A 184 2.34 2.09 3.05
N ILE A 185 1.80 2.29 1.85
CA ILE A 185 1.12 1.24 1.10
C ILE A 185 2.18 0.34 0.46
N VAL A 186 2.09 -0.94 0.74
CA VAL A 186 2.96 -1.99 0.21
C VAL A 186 2.17 -2.87 -0.75
N ASN A 187 2.66 -3.05 -1.97
CA ASN A 187 2.11 -3.99 -2.93
C ASN A 187 2.64 -5.40 -2.62
N LEU A 188 1.75 -6.31 -2.26
CA LEU A 188 2.07 -7.71 -1.94
C LEU A 188 2.08 -8.62 -3.19
N GLY A 189 1.77 -8.06 -4.36
CA GLY A 189 1.68 -8.79 -5.62
C GLY A 189 0.31 -9.40 -5.89
N GLU A 190 0.24 -10.15 -6.98
CA GLU A 190 -0.98 -10.86 -7.38
C GLU A 190 -1.16 -12.15 -6.57
N MET A 191 -2.37 -12.38 -6.10
CA MET A 191 -2.77 -13.59 -5.38
C MET A 191 -4.05 -14.16 -5.99
N ASP A 192 -4.16 -15.47 -6.03
CA ASP A 192 -5.39 -16.13 -6.42
C ASP A 192 -6.41 -16.10 -5.28
N SER A 193 -7.70 -16.09 -5.63
CA SER A 193 -8.78 -16.21 -4.65
C SER A 193 -8.59 -17.46 -3.78
N GLY A 194 -8.73 -17.31 -2.48
CA GLY A 194 -8.51 -18.36 -1.49
C GLY A 194 -7.06 -18.50 -1.01
N THR A 195 -6.10 -17.78 -1.61
CA THR A 195 -4.70 -17.78 -1.13
C THR A 195 -4.65 -17.21 0.28
N GLU A 196 -4.05 -17.97 1.19
CA GLU A 196 -3.78 -17.53 2.56
C GLU A 196 -2.39 -16.88 2.64
N PHE A 197 -2.29 -15.79 3.37
CA PHE A 197 -1.03 -15.14 3.67
C PHE A 197 -1.03 -14.57 5.09
N THR A 198 0.16 -14.49 5.69
CA THR A 198 0.32 -13.96 7.05
C THR A 198 1.19 -12.72 7.05
N VAL A 199 0.81 -11.74 7.85
CA VAL A 199 1.62 -10.56 8.18
C VAL A 199 2.11 -10.72 9.61
N THR A 200 3.42 -10.72 9.78
CA THR A 200 4.08 -10.81 11.09
C THR A 200 4.82 -9.51 11.37
N ILE A 201 4.55 -8.93 12.51
CA ILE A 201 5.17 -7.70 13.02
C ILE A 201 5.81 -7.99 14.37
#